data_18fcca36c3e74f3079cf9fc277e0f2b2
#
_entry.id   18fcca36c3e74f3079cf9fc277e0f2b2
#
_cell.length_a   1.000
_cell.length_b   1.000
_cell.length_c   1.000
_cell.angle_alpha   90.00
_cell.angle_beta   90.00
_cell.angle_gamma   90.00
#
_symmetry.space_group_name_H-M   'P 1'
#
loop_
_entity.id
_entity.type
_entity.pdbx_description
1 polymer ?
#
loop_
_entity_poly.entity_id
_entity_poly.type
_entity_poly.pdbx_seq_one_letter_code
_entity_poly.pdbx_strand_id
1 'polypeptide(L)'
;MDETQAAHLARVRHLRESFAAANERLVSRLRAASDEAAERHVAEAWSAAQIGWHVATVSTRFAAMIAGDMPGPQPLAELFEERPWAEVAAAIPDQLRAPSAVHPPPGVKRTDAVSALETSATKMAHAFDSLTHERGTRMGITNAVVGTITVYQLAEWATAHIARHNKQAKRILGEG
;
A
#
# COMPACT_ATOMS: atom_id res chain seq x y z
N MET A 1 1.64 -30.29 8.87
CA MET A 1 1.45 -28.83 8.90
C MET A 1 0.29 -28.61 9.86
N ASP A 2 0.50 -27.83 10.91
CA ASP A 2 -0.57 -27.54 11.85
C ASP A 2 -1.56 -26.53 11.28
N GLU A 3 -2.71 -26.38 11.93
CA GLU A 3 -3.80 -25.51 11.49
C GLU A 3 -3.36 -24.02 11.45
N THR A 4 -2.57 -23.59 12.42
CA THR A 4 -2.02 -22.24 12.53
C THR A 4 -1.14 -21.91 11.33
N GLN A 5 -0.25 -22.82 10.95
CA GLN A 5 0.64 -22.65 9.80
C GLN A 5 -0.14 -22.63 8.49
N ALA A 6 -1.18 -23.47 8.36
CA ALA A 6 -2.03 -23.46 7.17
C ALA A 6 -2.80 -22.13 7.03
N ALA A 7 -3.36 -21.62 8.13
CA ALA A 7 -4.05 -20.32 8.15
C ALA A 7 -3.09 -19.18 7.80
N HIS A 8 -1.88 -19.17 8.36
CA HIS A 8 -0.84 -18.20 8.03
C HIS A 8 -0.54 -18.17 6.52
N LEU A 9 -0.24 -19.31 5.93
CA LEU A 9 0.09 -19.43 4.52
C LEU A 9 -1.07 -18.97 3.62
N ALA A 10 -2.30 -19.32 3.99
CA ALA A 10 -3.49 -18.85 3.28
C ALA A 10 -3.65 -17.34 3.35
N ARG A 11 -3.44 -16.73 4.53
CA ARG A 11 -3.51 -15.28 4.71
C ARG A 11 -2.42 -14.56 3.91
N VAL A 12 -1.16 -15.01 3.98
CA VAL A 12 -0.04 -14.41 3.22
C VAL A 12 -0.30 -14.50 1.72
N ARG A 13 -0.77 -15.64 1.22
CA ARG A 13 -1.15 -15.79 -0.19
C ARG A 13 -2.23 -14.78 -0.59
N HIS A 14 -3.30 -14.65 0.19
CA HIS A 14 -4.37 -13.68 -0.07
C HIS A 14 -3.87 -12.24 -0.10
N LEU A 15 -3.03 -11.84 0.87
CA LEU A 15 -2.42 -10.52 0.92
C LEU A 15 -1.56 -10.24 -0.32
N ARG A 16 -0.74 -11.20 -0.72
CA ARG A 16 0.11 -11.13 -1.92
C ARG A 16 -0.72 -10.94 -3.18
N GLU A 17 -1.72 -11.78 -3.40
CA GLU A 17 -2.59 -11.74 -4.58
C GLU A 17 -3.37 -10.42 -4.64
N SER A 18 -3.93 -9.98 -3.52
CA SER A 18 -4.68 -8.74 -3.43
C SER A 18 -3.82 -7.50 -3.72
N PHE A 19 -2.61 -7.45 -3.14
CA PHE A 19 -1.67 -6.36 -3.38
C PHE A 19 -1.20 -6.34 -4.84
N ALA A 20 -0.80 -7.48 -5.40
CA ALA A 20 -0.35 -7.60 -6.78
C ALA A 20 -1.44 -7.15 -7.76
N ALA A 21 -2.68 -7.60 -7.56
CA ALA A 21 -3.80 -7.21 -8.39
C ALA A 21 -4.14 -5.71 -8.29
N ALA A 22 -4.01 -5.10 -7.10
CA ALA A 22 -4.23 -3.66 -6.93
C ALA A 22 -3.12 -2.85 -7.62
N ASN A 23 -1.86 -3.26 -7.47
CA ASN A 23 -0.71 -2.60 -8.10
C ASN A 23 -0.77 -2.70 -9.63
N GLU A 24 -1.05 -3.89 -10.17
CA GLU A 24 -1.17 -4.10 -11.61
C GLU A 24 -2.26 -3.24 -12.24
N ARG A 25 -3.40 -3.04 -11.58
CA ARG A 25 -4.44 -2.13 -12.08
C ARG A 25 -3.96 -0.69 -12.21
N LEU A 26 -3.14 -0.20 -11.28
CA LEU A 26 -2.58 1.16 -11.36
C LEU A 26 -1.48 1.25 -12.42
N VAL A 27 -0.60 0.25 -12.50
CA VAL A 27 0.44 0.14 -13.54
C VAL A 27 -0.19 0.13 -14.93
N SER A 28 -1.18 -0.76 -15.16
CA SER A 28 -1.88 -0.87 -16.45
C SER A 28 -2.56 0.43 -16.85
N ARG A 29 -3.18 1.14 -15.88
CA ARG A 29 -3.79 2.45 -16.12
C ARG A 29 -2.77 3.49 -16.57
N LEU A 30 -1.63 3.60 -15.87
CA LEU A 30 -0.57 4.53 -16.25
C LEU A 30 0.05 4.17 -17.60
N ARG A 31 0.22 2.89 -17.90
CA ARG A 31 0.74 2.42 -19.19
C ARG A 31 -0.20 2.73 -20.35
N ALA A 32 -1.50 2.66 -20.13
CA ALA A 32 -2.51 2.97 -21.15
C ALA A 32 -2.64 4.47 -21.44
N ALA A 33 -2.27 5.33 -20.50
CA ALA A 33 -2.30 6.78 -20.68
C ALA A 33 -1.12 7.26 -21.55
N SER A 34 -1.33 8.36 -22.30
CA SER A 34 -0.22 9.09 -22.93
C SER A 34 0.63 9.81 -21.87
N ASP A 35 1.89 10.12 -22.20
CA ASP A 35 2.76 10.90 -21.31
C ASP A 35 2.12 12.24 -20.96
N GLU A 36 1.55 12.94 -21.95
CA GLU A 36 0.86 14.20 -21.75
C GLU A 36 -0.31 14.08 -20.75
N ALA A 37 -1.15 13.05 -20.88
CA ALA A 37 -2.29 12.86 -20.00
C ALA A 37 -1.85 12.47 -18.57
N ALA A 38 -0.86 11.58 -18.45
CA ALA A 38 -0.38 11.10 -17.16
C ALA A 38 0.42 12.16 -16.37
N GLU A 39 1.12 13.06 -17.05
CA GLU A 39 1.98 14.09 -16.47
C GLU A 39 1.28 15.44 -16.29
N ARG A 40 0.08 15.60 -16.86
CA ARG A 40 -0.69 16.84 -16.77
C ARG A 40 -1.15 17.12 -15.35
N HIS A 41 -0.87 18.34 -14.88
CA HIS A 41 -1.45 18.87 -13.64
C HIS A 41 -2.90 19.33 -13.86
N VAL A 42 -3.77 19.02 -12.92
CA VAL A 42 -5.16 19.47 -12.89
C VAL A 42 -5.36 20.28 -11.62
N ALA A 43 -5.40 21.58 -11.73
CA ALA A 43 -5.46 22.51 -10.59
C ALA A 43 -4.36 22.20 -9.55
N GLU A 44 -4.72 22.19 -8.27
CA GLU A 44 -3.82 21.89 -7.14
C GLU A 44 -3.60 20.36 -6.91
N ALA A 45 -4.16 19.50 -7.76
CA ALA A 45 -4.06 18.06 -7.61
C ALA A 45 -2.76 17.51 -8.22
N TRP A 46 -2.28 16.41 -7.68
CA TRP A 46 -1.19 15.64 -8.28
C TRP A 46 -1.60 15.10 -9.65
N SER A 47 -0.65 15.05 -10.58
CA SER A 47 -0.82 14.33 -11.83
C SER A 47 -0.95 12.82 -11.58
N ALA A 48 -1.44 12.05 -12.56
CA ALA A 48 -1.54 10.60 -12.44
C ALA A 48 -0.15 9.94 -12.23
N ALA A 49 0.90 10.47 -12.87
CA ALA A 49 2.27 10.01 -12.66
C ALA A 49 2.75 10.31 -11.22
N GLN A 50 2.46 11.49 -10.68
CA GLN A 50 2.78 11.82 -9.29
C GLN A 50 2.03 10.93 -8.30
N ILE A 51 0.78 10.58 -8.57
CA ILE A 51 0.02 9.61 -7.77
C ILE A 51 0.72 8.25 -7.78
N GLY A 52 1.14 7.76 -8.95
CA GLY A 52 1.86 6.50 -9.08
C GLY A 52 3.17 6.49 -8.29
N TRP A 53 3.96 7.56 -8.38
CA TRP A 53 5.19 7.72 -7.61
C TRP A 53 4.94 7.71 -6.09
N HIS A 54 3.92 8.45 -5.64
CA HIS A 54 3.51 8.48 -4.23
C HIS A 54 3.14 7.08 -3.74
N VAL A 55 2.32 6.35 -4.48
CA VAL A 55 1.91 4.98 -4.16
C VAL A 55 3.13 4.06 -4.05
N ALA A 56 4.05 4.13 -4.99
CA ALA A 56 5.28 3.33 -4.96
C ALA A 56 6.15 3.64 -3.73
N THR A 57 6.29 4.92 -3.38
CA THR A 57 7.04 5.37 -2.21
C THR A 57 6.42 4.84 -0.92
N VAL A 58 5.11 4.96 -0.75
CA VAL A 58 4.39 4.47 0.43
C VAL A 58 4.45 2.94 0.49
N SER A 59 4.23 2.24 -0.63
CA SER A 59 4.31 0.77 -0.70
C SER A 59 5.71 0.25 -0.34
N THR A 60 6.77 0.94 -0.77
CA THR A 60 8.15 0.60 -0.40
C THR A 60 8.37 0.72 1.13
N ARG A 61 7.82 1.76 1.76
CA ARG A 61 7.90 1.92 3.22
C ARG A 61 7.11 0.83 3.96
N PHE A 62 5.91 0.51 3.49
CA PHE A 62 5.14 -0.60 4.05
C PHE A 62 5.87 -1.93 3.90
N ALA A 63 6.46 -2.22 2.74
CA ALA A 63 7.25 -3.43 2.54
C ALA A 63 8.40 -3.52 3.55
N ALA A 64 9.16 -2.43 3.74
CA ALA A 64 10.26 -2.39 4.70
C ALA A 64 9.79 -2.57 6.16
N MET A 65 8.64 -2.00 6.54
CA MET A 65 8.05 -2.23 7.87
C MET A 65 7.58 -3.68 8.05
N ILE A 66 6.95 -4.27 7.04
CA ILE A 66 6.47 -5.66 7.07
C ILE A 66 7.65 -6.62 7.18
N ALA A 67 8.70 -6.43 6.39
CA ALA A 67 9.92 -7.24 6.43
C ALA A 67 10.72 -7.09 7.73
N GLY A 68 10.64 -5.92 8.38
CA GLY A 68 11.45 -5.60 9.56
C GLY A 68 12.73 -4.81 9.24
N ASP A 69 12.87 -4.36 8.01
CA ASP A 69 14.03 -3.58 7.53
C ASP A 69 13.94 -2.09 7.92
N MET A 70 12.79 -1.69 8.44
CA MET A 70 12.53 -0.31 8.88
C MET A 70 11.84 -0.33 10.25
N PRO A 71 12.20 0.59 11.18
CA PRO A 71 11.47 0.80 12.42
C PRO A 71 10.00 1.15 12.15
N GLY A 72 9.12 0.71 13.04
CA GLY A 72 7.68 0.99 12.97
C GLY A 72 6.92 -0.01 13.82
N PRO A 73 6.73 -1.25 13.36
CA PRO A 73 6.05 -2.26 14.14
C PRO A 73 6.74 -2.54 15.47
N GLN A 74 5.95 -2.53 16.56
CA GLN A 74 6.35 -2.82 17.93
C GLN A 74 5.57 -4.04 18.43
N PRO A 75 6.05 -4.74 19.48
CA PRO A 75 5.28 -5.80 20.12
C PRO A 75 3.92 -5.29 20.56
N LEU A 76 2.88 -6.04 20.21
CA LEU A 76 1.52 -5.80 20.67
C LEU A 76 1.33 -6.30 22.11
N ALA A 77 0.34 -5.75 22.83
CA ALA A 77 -0.02 -6.27 24.13
C ALA A 77 -0.39 -7.75 24.06
N GLU A 78 -0.12 -8.52 25.11
CA GLU A 78 -0.36 -9.97 25.15
C GLU A 78 -1.81 -10.34 24.81
N LEU A 79 -2.77 -9.55 25.29
CA LEU A 79 -4.21 -9.73 25.08
C LEU A 79 -4.74 -8.86 23.92
N PHE A 80 -3.88 -8.43 22.99
CA PHE A 80 -4.35 -7.67 21.85
C PHE A 80 -5.21 -8.55 20.94
N GLU A 81 -6.42 -8.08 20.66
CA GLU A 81 -7.36 -8.71 19.73
C GLU A 81 -7.40 -7.92 18.44
N GLU A 82 -7.16 -8.60 17.32
CA GLU A 82 -7.24 -8.02 15.99
C GLU A 82 -8.71 -7.74 15.63
N ARG A 83 -9.02 -6.47 15.32
CA ARG A 83 -10.35 -6.10 14.81
C ARG A 83 -10.50 -6.56 13.35
N PRO A 84 -11.72 -6.86 12.89
CA PRO A 84 -11.96 -7.13 11.47
C PRO A 84 -11.44 -5.99 10.59
N TRP A 85 -10.75 -6.33 9.48
CA TRP A 85 -10.21 -5.31 8.56
C TRP A 85 -11.27 -4.34 8.05
N ALA A 86 -12.49 -4.81 7.80
CA ALA A 86 -13.60 -3.95 7.36
C ALA A 86 -13.88 -2.79 8.33
N GLU A 87 -13.77 -3.02 9.64
CA GLU A 87 -13.93 -1.98 10.67
C GLU A 87 -12.77 -0.99 10.66
N VAL A 88 -11.53 -1.50 10.53
CA VAL A 88 -10.34 -0.67 10.42
C VAL A 88 -10.39 0.20 9.17
N ALA A 89 -10.74 -0.39 8.02
CA ALA A 89 -10.85 0.31 6.75
C ALA A 89 -11.93 1.40 6.77
N ALA A 90 -13.05 1.17 7.43
CA ALA A 90 -14.13 2.15 7.57
C ALA A 90 -13.72 3.39 8.40
N ALA A 91 -12.71 3.29 9.24
CA ALA A 91 -12.18 4.41 10.01
C ALA A 91 -11.21 5.31 9.20
N ILE A 92 -10.76 4.87 8.02
CA ILE A 92 -9.83 5.63 7.18
C ILE A 92 -10.61 6.77 6.47
N PRO A 93 -10.30 8.05 6.73
CA PRO A 93 -11.00 9.15 6.09
C PRO A 93 -10.79 9.17 4.57
N ASP A 94 -11.81 9.59 3.83
CA ASP A 94 -11.71 9.77 2.37
C ASP A 94 -10.66 10.82 1.98
N GLN A 95 -10.41 11.80 2.85
CA GLN A 95 -9.41 12.83 2.66
C GLN A 95 -8.35 12.73 3.76
N LEU A 96 -7.30 11.99 3.48
CA LEU A 96 -6.13 11.90 4.34
C LEU A 96 -4.96 12.66 3.69
N ARG A 97 -4.43 13.67 4.39
CA ARG A 97 -3.24 14.37 3.91
C ARG A 97 -2.02 13.48 4.05
N ALA A 98 -1.29 13.31 2.95
CA ALA A 98 -0.02 12.59 2.97
C ALA A 98 1.04 13.40 3.76
N PRO A 99 1.87 12.73 4.59
CA PRO A 99 3.04 13.37 5.17
C PRO A 99 3.99 13.89 4.08
N SER A 100 4.66 15.02 4.33
CA SER A 100 5.58 15.63 3.35
C SER A 100 6.68 14.69 2.85
N ALA A 101 7.13 13.75 3.69
CA ALA A 101 8.14 12.75 3.35
C ALA A 101 7.76 11.79 2.20
N VAL A 102 6.48 11.74 1.82
CA VAL A 102 5.97 10.93 0.70
C VAL A 102 5.28 11.76 -0.38
N HIS A 103 5.46 13.08 -0.34
CA HIS A 103 4.98 13.95 -1.42
C HIS A 103 5.82 13.71 -2.68
N PRO A 104 5.18 13.60 -3.85
CA PRO A 104 5.91 13.44 -5.09
C PRO A 104 6.67 14.72 -5.45
N PRO A 105 7.87 14.60 -6.04
CA PRO A 105 8.57 15.75 -6.58
C PRO A 105 7.81 16.34 -7.78
N PRO A 106 8.09 17.58 -8.16
CA PRO A 106 7.58 18.13 -9.42
C PRO A 106 8.13 17.36 -10.62
N GLY A 107 7.34 17.27 -11.69
CA GLY A 107 7.80 16.74 -12.98
C GLY A 107 8.03 15.22 -13.02
N VAL A 108 7.36 14.43 -12.16
CA VAL A 108 7.42 12.96 -12.24
C VAL A 108 6.96 12.50 -13.61
N LYS A 109 7.79 11.70 -14.28
CA LYS A 109 7.47 11.10 -15.56
C LYS A 109 6.62 9.84 -15.39
N ARG A 110 5.72 9.58 -16.35
CA ARG A 110 4.90 8.37 -16.37
C ARG A 110 5.74 7.09 -16.29
N THR A 111 6.81 7.03 -17.07
CA THR A 111 7.75 5.89 -17.09
C THR A 111 8.41 5.66 -15.73
N ASP A 112 8.81 6.72 -15.04
CA ASP A 112 9.45 6.64 -13.73
C ASP A 112 8.45 6.15 -12.66
N ALA A 113 7.20 6.63 -12.74
CA ALA A 113 6.14 6.18 -11.85
C ALA A 113 5.81 4.69 -12.04
N VAL A 114 5.74 4.22 -13.29
CA VAL A 114 5.53 2.80 -13.61
C VAL A 114 6.68 1.95 -13.08
N SER A 115 7.93 2.32 -13.35
CA SER A 115 9.11 1.60 -12.86
C SER A 115 9.18 1.56 -11.34
N ALA A 116 8.82 2.67 -10.66
CA ALA A 116 8.76 2.72 -9.21
C ALA A 116 7.69 1.79 -8.62
N LEU A 117 6.50 1.72 -9.25
CA LEU A 117 5.42 0.80 -8.85
C LEU A 117 5.84 -0.66 -8.99
N GLU A 118 6.50 -1.03 -10.08
CA GLU A 118 7.01 -2.39 -10.30
C GLU A 118 8.10 -2.76 -9.29
N THR A 119 9.01 -1.83 -9.01
CA THR A 119 10.05 -2.00 -8.00
C THR A 119 9.43 -2.17 -6.60
N SER A 120 8.43 -1.37 -6.26
CA SER A 120 7.74 -1.47 -4.97
C SER A 120 6.97 -2.79 -4.83
N ALA A 121 6.40 -3.31 -5.92
CA ALA A 121 5.73 -4.62 -5.93
C ALA A 121 6.72 -5.75 -5.68
N THR A 122 7.90 -5.71 -6.26
CA THR A 122 8.97 -6.69 -5.99
C THR A 122 9.38 -6.65 -4.51
N LYS A 123 9.57 -5.46 -3.92
CA LYS A 123 9.89 -5.32 -2.50
C LYS A 123 8.79 -5.88 -1.60
N MET A 124 7.52 -5.62 -1.95
CA MET A 124 6.39 -6.15 -1.19
C MET A 124 6.31 -7.68 -1.29
N ALA A 125 6.59 -8.26 -2.46
CA ALA A 125 6.65 -9.71 -2.62
C ALA A 125 7.71 -10.34 -1.69
N HIS A 126 8.91 -9.77 -1.62
CA HIS A 126 9.96 -10.20 -0.68
C HIS A 126 9.54 -10.04 0.78
N ALA A 127 8.85 -8.95 1.12
CA ALA A 127 8.32 -8.74 2.47
C ALA A 127 7.31 -9.84 2.86
N PHE A 128 6.46 -10.28 1.92
CA PHE A 128 5.55 -11.40 2.15
C PHE A 128 6.27 -12.75 2.27
N ASP A 129 7.38 -12.97 1.55
CA ASP A 129 8.19 -14.17 1.67
C ASP A 129 8.85 -14.30 3.05
N SER A 130 9.21 -13.19 3.66
CA SER A 130 9.85 -13.12 4.99
C SER A 130 8.86 -13.03 6.15
N LEU A 131 7.57 -12.80 5.88
CA LEU A 131 6.57 -12.60 6.92
C LEU A 131 6.24 -13.89 7.66
N THR A 132 6.60 -13.97 8.95
CA THR A 132 6.24 -15.08 9.82
C THR A 132 4.87 -14.89 10.48
N HIS A 133 4.25 -15.98 10.94
CA HIS A 133 3.01 -15.94 11.71
C HIS A 133 3.15 -15.06 12.96
N GLU A 134 4.24 -15.25 13.72
CA GLU A 134 4.53 -14.48 14.92
C GLU A 134 4.61 -12.97 14.62
N ARG A 135 5.37 -12.58 13.60
CA ARG A 135 5.48 -11.19 13.20
C ARG A 135 4.14 -10.63 12.74
N GLY A 136 3.40 -11.40 11.97
CA GLY A 136 2.08 -11.01 11.46
C GLY A 136 1.05 -10.72 12.54
N THR A 137 1.08 -11.49 13.64
CA THR A 137 0.06 -11.44 14.71
C THR A 137 0.51 -10.72 15.98
N ARG A 138 1.82 -10.70 16.29
CA ARG A 138 2.36 -10.17 17.55
C ARG A 138 3.07 -8.84 17.43
N MET A 139 3.30 -8.38 16.19
CA MET A 139 3.86 -7.05 15.93
C MET A 139 2.80 -6.18 15.26
N GLY A 140 2.85 -4.88 15.53
CA GLY A 140 1.89 -3.94 14.93
C GLY A 140 2.33 -2.49 15.06
N ILE A 141 1.54 -1.59 14.51
CA ILE A 141 1.74 -0.16 14.63
C ILE A 141 0.53 0.49 15.30
N THR A 142 0.75 1.61 15.96
CA THR A 142 -0.31 2.49 16.44
C THR A 142 -0.27 3.78 15.63
N ASN A 143 -1.41 4.13 15.04
CA ASN A 143 -1.56 5.32 14.22
C ASN A 143 -2.86 6.05 14.59
N ALA A 144 -2.83 7.38 14.56
CA ALA A 144 -3.99 8.20 14.93
C ALA A 144 -5.23 7.98 14.03
N VAL A 145 -5.03 7.47 12.80
CA VAL A 145 -6.12 7.24 11.83
C VAL A 145 -6.81 5.90 12.08
N VAL A 146 -6.03 4.82 12.22
CA VAL A 146 -6.56 3.45 12.27
C VAL A 146 -6.49 2.82 13.66
N GLY A 147 -5.87 3.50 14.64
CA GLY A 147 -5.57 2.94 15.94
C GLY A 147 -4.42 1.92 15.85
N THR A 148 -4.45 0.92 16.74
CA THR A 148 -3.47 -0.17 16.72
C THR A 148 -3.91 -1.25 15.77
N ILE A 149 -3.00 -1.64 14.86
CA ILE A 149 -3.20 -2.69 13.85
C ILE A 149 -2.01 -3.63 13.81
N THR A 150 -2.25 -4.88 13.42
CA THR A 150 -1.20 -5.90 13.24
C THR A 150 -0.38 -5.66 11.96
N VAL A 151 0.75 -6.36 11.83
CA VAL A 151 1.53 -6.36 10.57
C VAL A 151 0.72 -6.93 9.40
N TYR A 152 -0.15 -7.92 9.64
CA TYR A 152 -1.08 -8.38 8.59
C TYR A 152 -2.00 -7.25 8.13
N GLN A 153 -2.60 -6.50 9.06
CA GLN A 153 -3.47 -5.38 8.72
C GLN A 153 -2.72 -4.21 8.10
N LEU A 154 -1.42 -4.04 8.40
CA LEU A 154 -0.58 -3.09 7.69
C LEU A 154 -0.45 -3.44 6.20
N ALA A 155 -0.36 -4.74 5.87
CA ALA A 155 -0.37 -5.21 4.48
C ALA A 155 -1.74 -5.02 3.79
N GLU A 156 -2.83 -5.22 4.51
CA GLU A 156 -4.19 -4.91 4.04
C GLU A 156 -4.33 -3.40 3.75
N TRP A 157 -3.78 -2.56 4.63
CA TRP A 157 -3.76 -1.10 4.41
C TRP A 157 -2.96 -0.70 3.18
N ALA A 158 -1.80 -1.33 2.93
CA ALA A 158 -1.03 -1.10 1.71
C ALA A 158 -1.87 -1.34 0.44
N THR A 159 -2.64 -2.42 0.41
CA THR A 159 -3.55 -2.75 -0.70
C THR A 159 -4.68 -1.72 -0.84
N ALA A 160 -5.32 -1.34 0.26
CA ALA A 160 -6.39 -0.34 0.28
C ALA A 160 -5.89 1.04 -0.17
N HIS A 161 -4.66 1.41 0.20
CA HIS A 161 -4.01 2.64 -0.22
C HIS A 161 -3.86 2.70 -1.74
N ILE A 162 -3.36 1.63 -2.38
CA ILE A 162 -3.27 1.54 -3.84
C ILE A 162 -4.64 1.67 -4.49
N ALA A 163 -5.64 0.92 -3.99
CA ALA A 163 -6.99 0.93 -4.54
C ALA A 163 -7.62 2.33 -4.51
N ARG A 164 -7.42 3.08 -3.41
CA ARG A 164 -7.86 4.46 -3.27
C ARG A 164 -7.21 5.38 -4.31
N HIS A 165 -5.89 5.31 -4.43
CA HIS A 165 -5.13 6.15 -5.35
C HIS A 165 -5.34 5.76 -6.82
N ASN A 166 -5.66 4.50 -7.12
CA ASN A 166 -6.09 4.08 -8.45
C ASN A 166 -7.42 4.75 -8.84
N LYS A 167 -8.38 4.89 -7.90
CA LYS A 167 -9.61 5.67 -8.14
C LYS A 167 -9.31 7.15 -8.37
N GLN A 168 -8.33 7.71 -7.65
CA GLN A 168 -7.90 9.10 -7.85
C GLN A 168 -7.27 9.29 -9.23
N ALA A 169 -6.33 8.42 -9.63
CA ALA A 169 -5.71 8.45 -10.95
C ALA A 169 -6.74 8.32 -12.09
N LYS A 170 -7.75 7.44 -11.91
CA LYS A 170 -8.87 7.30 -12.85
C LYS A 170 -9.58 8.64 -13.09
N ARG A 171 -9.90 9.39 -12.00
CA ARG A 171 -10.55 10.70 -12.12
C ARG A 171 -9.67 11.74 -12.80
N ILE A 172 -8.36 11.78 -12.46
CA ILE A 172 -7.40 12.72 -13.06
C ILE A 172 -7.22 12.48 -14.56
N LEU A 173 -7.26 11.23 -15.00
CA LEU A 173 -7.16 10.85 -16.41
C LEU A 173 -8.47 11.03 -17.18
N GLY A 174 -9.59 11.38 -16.50
CA GLY A 174 -10.88 11.56 -17.14
C GLY A 174 -11.56 10.28 -17.57
N GLU A 175 -11.18 9.16 -17.00
CA GLU A 175 -11.82 7.87 -17.25
C GLU A 175 -13.11 7.78 -16.42
N GLY A 176 -14.26 7.79 -17.06
CA GLY A 176 -15.59 7.71 -16.46
C GLY A 176 -15.88 6.36 -15.75
#